data_258a5b88212acd40cd4328530c139050
#
_entry.id   258a5b88212acd40cd4328530c139050
#
_cell.length_a   1.000
_cell.length_b   1.000
_cell.length_c   1.000
_cell.angle_alpha   90.00
_cell.angle_beta   90.00
_cell.angle_gamma   90.00
#
_symmetry.space_group_name_H-M   'P 1'
#
loop_
_entity.id
_entity.type
_entity.pdbx_description
1 polymer ?
#
loop_
_entity_poly.entity_id
_entity_poly.type
_entity_poly.pdbx_seq_one_letter_code
_entity_poly.pdbx_strand_id
1 'polypeptide(L)'
;VSELLGTMPPEWIWGDVLPVLRGADAVLANLESPITSHRGAWRTSWKMFHFRADPAAVAMLRCANIRVVSLANNHILDFNAEGLRDTIRHLDAAGIAHAGAGDDSAAAAAPAALRLSSLQVGVLAATDTMSSFRSGAAVPGTNYIAVEHESPALEWIARSAAALRRDGAATIVLSLHWGPNMRLRPRARFRAFAHAAIERGVDIVHGHSAHVFQAVEVHRGGVILYDTGNFIDDHWNFWNFGSYWNFPFRHDDWSFVFLVDLEAGRPRRLRMIPVQTRPWPLRRATGAACEAIARRMEKLSAAFGRPITRAEEGLAIAIAAADERR
;
A
#
# COMPACT_ATOMS: atom_id res chain seq x y z
N VAL A 1 3.69 -8.51 -16.66
CA VAL A 1 4.06 -7.07 -16.77
C VAL A 1 5.40 -6.92 -17.44
N SER A 2 6.46 -7.63 -16.98
CA SER A 2 7.80 -7.49 -17.55
C SER A 2 7.88 -7.77 -19.07
N GLU A 3 7.10 -8.72 -19.58
CA GLU A 3 7.04 -8.98 -21.02
C GLU A 3 6.36 -7.83 -21.78
N LEU A 4 5.37 -7.19 -21.19
CA LEU A 4 4.66 -6.05 -21.79
C LEU A 4 5.53 -4.79 -21.80
N LEU A 5 6.40 -4.60 -20.80
CA LEU A 5 7.30 -3.45 -20.72
C LEU A 5 8.30 -3.37 -21.89
N GLY A 6 8.60 -4.50 -22.55
CA GLY A 6 9.44 -4.53 -23.74
C GLY A 6 8.72 -4.11 -25.03
N THR A 7 7.39 -4.07 -25.02
CA THR A 7 6.56 -3.88 -26.24
C THR A 7 5.58 -2.72 -26.15
N MET A 8 5.17 -2.33 -24.94
CA MET A 8 4.17 -1.28 -24.70
C MET A 8 4.78 -0.09 -23.98
N PRO A 9 4.29 1.14 -24.21
CA PRO A 9 4.70 2.31 -23.42
C PRO A 9 4.39 2.11 -21.93
N PRO A 10 5.21 2.62 -21.01
CA PRO A 10 5.01 2.47 -19.56
C PRO A 10 3.65 3.01 -19.07
N GLU A 11 3.05 3.96 -19.78
CA GLU A 11 1.74 4.54 -19.49
C GLU A 11 0.59 3.58 -19.79
N TRP A 12 0.77 2.67 -20.75
CA TRP A 12 -0.31 1.84 -21.26
C TRP A 12 -1.03 1.04 -20.19
N ILE A 13 -0.28 0.45 -19.24
CA ILE A 13 -0.85 -0.42 -18.20
C ILE A 13 -1.85 0.29 -17.30
N TRP A 14 -1.66 1.60 -17.11
CA TRP A 14 -2.49 2.43 -16.22
C TRP A 14 -3.84 2.81 -16.83
N GLY A 15 -3.98 2.70 -18.16
CA GLY A 15 -5.21 3.01 -18.91
C GLY A 15 -5.81 4.36 -18.56
N ASP A 16 -7.13 4.41 -18.39
CA ASP A 16 -7.88 5.64 -18.05
C ASP A 16 -7.78 6.05 -16.56
N VAL A 17 -7.07 5.26 -15.77
CA VAL A 17 -6.74 5.59 -14.36
C VAL A 17 -5.55 6.57 -14.29
N LEU A 18 -4.68 6.59 -15.30
CA LEU A 18 -3.47 7.41 -15.32
C LEU A 18 -3.71 8.91 -15.06
N PRO A 19 -4.72 9.56 -15.67
CA PRO A 19 -5.01 10.96 -15.38
C PRO A 19 -5.35 11.23 -13.92
N VAL A 20 -6.03 10.29 -13.25
CA VAL A 20 -6.35 10.40 -11.82
C VAL A 20 -5.08 10.36 -10.97
N LEU A 21 -4.16 9.43 -11.27
CA LEU A 21 -2.89 9.30 -10.55
C LEU A 21 -2.01 10.54 -10.75
N ARG A 22 -1.93 11.05 -11.98
CA ARG A 22 -1.18 12.27 -12.32
C ARG A 22 -1.78 13.55 -11.74
N GLY A 23 -3.08 13.55 -11.47
CA GLY A 23 -3.80 14.67 -10.85
C GLY A 23 -3.58 14.80 -9.35
N ALA A 24 -3.04 13.78 -8.67
CA ALA A 24 -2.65 13.85 -7.28
C ALA A 24 -1.27 14.51 -7.13
N ASP A 25 -0.99 15.15 -5.99
CA ASP A 25 0.33 15.73 -5.69
C ASP A 25 1.42 14.65 -5.59
N ALA A 26 1.05 13.45 -5.11
CA ALA A 26 1.89 12.26 -5.09
C ALA A 26 1.06 11.00 -4.95
N VAL A 27 1.61 9.88 -5.41
CA VAL A 27 1.07 8.53 -5.21
C VAL A 27 2.01 7.73 -4.32
N LEU A 28 1.43 7.08 -3.29
CA LEU A 28 2.08 6.05 -2.47
C LEU A 28 1.58 4.68 -2.92
N ALA A 29 2.49 3.72 -3.04
CA ALA A 29 2.16 2.34 -3.40
C ALA A 29 2.93 1.32 -2.55
N ASN A 30 2.41 0.09 -2.45
CA ASN A 30 3.19 -1.07 -2.06
C ASN A 30 3.87 -1.65 -3.30
N LEU A 31 5.20 -1.74 -3.27
CA LEU A 31 5.98 -2.40 -4.32
C LEU A 31 6.28 -3.85 -3.88
N GLU A 32 5.40 -4.76 -4.24
CA GLU A 32 5.44 -6.16 -3.80
C GLU A 32 6.27 -7.05 -4.74
N SER A 33 7.40 -6.53 -5.16
CA SER A 33 8.34 -7.24 -6.03
C SER A 33 9.69 -6.51 -6.02
N PRO A 34 10.83 -7.20 -5.98
CA PRO A 34 12.11 -6.56 -6.24
C PRO A 34 12.21 -6.15 -7.71
N ILE A 35 12.80 -4.99 -7.96
CA ILE A 35 13.17 -4.50 -9.29
C ILE A 35 14.64 -4.83 -9.51
N THR A 36 14.91 -5.91 -10.26
CA THR A 36 16.28 -6.42 -10.42
C THR A 36 16.44 -7.28 -11.66
N SER A 37 17.63 -7.30 -12.23
CA SER A 37 18.05 -8.33 -13.20
C SER A 37 18.74 -9.54 -12.55
N HIS A 38 18.97 -9.52 -11.23
CA HIS A 38 19.52 -10.65 -10.50
C HIS A 38 18.60 -11.87 -10.60
N ARG A 39 19.17 -13.08 -10.72
CA ARG A 39 18.42 -14.32 -10.97
C ARG A 39 18.47 -15.33 -9.81
N GLY A 40 19.28 -15.06 -8.79
CA GLY A 40 19.40 -15.92 -7.62
C GLY A 40 18.15 -15.81 -6.73
N ALA A 41 17.22 -16.75 -6.84
CA ALA A 41 16.01 -16.75 -6.04
C ALA A 41 16.28 -17.14 -4.58
N TRP A 42 15.47 -16.60 -3.66
CA TRP A 42 15.46 -16.97 -2.24
C TRP A 42 15.19 -18.47 -2.04
N ARG A 43 16.03 -19.12 -1.25
CA ARG A 43 15.94 -20.56 -0.96
C ARG A 43 16.11 -20.93 0.52
N THR A 44 16.30 -19.95 1.38
CA THR A 44 16.57 -20.19 2.81
C THR A 44 15.34 -20.73 3.56
N SER A 45 14.14 -20.41 3.09
CA SER A 45 12.88 -20.98 3.58
C SER A 45 11.97 -21.32 2.44
N TRP A 46 10.99 -22.23 2.67
CA TRP A 46 10.02 -22.56 1.66
C TRP A 46 9.18 -21.34 1.27
N LYS A 47 9.08 -21.10 -0.05
CA LYS A 47 8.28 -20.06 -0.65
C LYS A 47 7.73 -20.49 -1.98
N MET A 48 6.41 -20.38 -2.17
CA MET A 48 5.73 -20.88 -3.37
C MET A 48 6.00 -19.99 -4.59
N PHE A 49 6.02 -18.67 -4.40
CA PHE A 49 6.14 -17.71 -5.49
C PHE A 49 7.32 -16.78 -5.27
N HIS A 50 8.02 -16.48 -6.37
CA HIS A 50 9.09 -15.52 -6.42
C HIS A 50 8.78 -14.49 -7.50
N PHE A 51 8.58 -13.23 -7.10
CA PHE A 51 8.23 -12.12 -7.96
C PHE A 51 9.46 -11.31 -8.31
N ARG A 52 9.54 -10.87 -9.55
CA ARG A 52 10.62 -10.02 -10.01
C ARG A 52 10.12 -9.09 -11.10
N ALA A 53 10.37 -7.79 -10.92
CA ALA A 53 10.17 -6.80 -11.95
C ALA A 53 11.48 -6.49 -12.68
N ASP A 54 11.39 -6.27 -13.98
CA ASP A 54 12.52 -5.77 -14.78
C ASP A 54 12.84 -4.31 -14.37
N PRO A 55 14.10 -3.85 -14.42
CA PRO A 55 14.47 -2.47 -14.17
C PRO A 55 13.66 -1.42 -14.96
N ALA A 56 13.16 -1.76 -16.15
CA ALA A 56 12.25 -0.92 -16.92
C ALA A 56 10.93 -0.58 -16.19
N ALA A 57 10.54 -1.36 -15.17
CA ALA A 57 9.35 -1.10 -14.36
C ALA A 57 9.39 0.25 -13.62
N VAL A 58 10.58 0.80 -13.37
CA VAL A 58 10.73 2.14 -12.78
C VAL A 58 10.04 3.22 -13.61
N ALA A 59 10.07 3.09 -14.94
CA ALA A 59 9.38 4.03 -15.83
C ALA A 59 7.85 4.01 -15.61
N MET A 60 7.26 2.82 -15.33
CA MET A 60 5.84 2.70 -14.97
C MET A 60 5.52 3.42 -13.67
N LEU A 61 6.36 3.28 -12.65
CA LEU A 61 6.16 3.96 -11.37
C LEU A 61 6.18 5.49 -11.57
N ARG A 62 7.19 6.00 -12.29
CA ARG A 62 7.35 7.43 -12.55
C ARG A 62 6.20 8.03 -13.34
N CYS A 63 5.76 7.38 -14.42
CA CYS A 63 4.71 7.92 -15.27
C CYS A 63 3.36 8.04 -14.56
N ALA A 64 3.13 7.24 -13.50
CA ALA A 64 1.94 7.26 -12.65
C ALA A 64 2.08 8.17 -11.41
N ASN A 65 3.10 9.05 -11.38
CA ASN A 65 3.38 9.95 -10.26
C ASN A 65 3.60 9.22 -8.91
N ILE A 66 4.08 7.96 -8.95
CA ILE A 66 4.47 7.24 -7.74
C ILE A 66 5.77 7.85 -7.23
N ARG A 67 5.67 8.52 -6.09
CA ARG A 67 6.74 9.29 -5.47
C ARG A 67 7.33 8.59 -4.24
N VAL A 68 6.60 7.63 -3.68
CA VAL A 68 7.04 6.86 -2.53
C VAL A 68 6.46 5.45 -2.59
N VAL A 69 7.26 4.45 -2.18
CA VAL A 69 6.83 3.05 -2.11
C VAL A 69 7.15 2.42 -0.76
N SER A 70 6.25 1.54 -0.30
CA SER A 70 6.54 0.59 0.77
C SER A 70 7.26 -0.62 0.18
N LEU A 71 8.38 -0.99 0.79
CA LEU A 71 9.14 -2.22 0.52
C LEU A 71 8.94 -3.28 1.61
N ALA A 72 8.20 -2.95 2.67
CA ALA A 72 7.92 -3.87 3.77
C ALA A 72 6.87 -4.89 3.35
N ASN A 73 7.28 -5.97 2.68
CA ASN A 73 6.37 -7.03 2.25
C ASN A 73 7.10 -8.38 2.14
N ASN A 74 6.34 -9.42 1.87
CA ASN A 74 6.84 -10.79 1.77
C ASN A 74 7.50 -11.14 0.42
N HIS A 75 7.68 -10.17 -0.49
CA HIS A 75 8.26 -10.41 -1.81
C HIS A 75 9.56 -9.63 -2.08
N ILE A 76 9.90 -8.62 -1.29
CA ILE A 76 11.07 -7.76 -1.56
C ILE A 76 12.41 -8.50 -1.56
N LEU A 77 12.52 -9.62 -0.83
CA LEU A 77 13.71 -10.48 -0.79
C LEU A 77 13.58 -11.75 -1.66
N ASP A 78 12.65 -11.81 -2.57
CA ASP A 78 12.47 -12.98 -3.46
C ASP A 78 13.71 -13.33 -4.27
N PHE A 79 14.57 -12.34 -4.49
CA PHE A 79 15.88 -12.48 -5.15
C PHE A 79 17.00 -12.05 -4.20
N ASN A 80 16.91 -12.44 -2.94
CA ASN A 80 17.90 -12.23 -1.88
C ASN A 80 18.21 -10.74 -1.61
N ALA A 81 19.27 -10.47 -0.87
CA ALA A 81 19.74 -9.12 -0.56
C ALA A 81 20.15 -8.33 -1.82
N GLU A 82 20.66 -9.02 -2.83
CA GLU A 82 21.03 -8.44 -4.11
C GLU A 82 19.82 -7.82 -4.80
N GLY A 83 18.69 -8.53 -4.84
CA GLY A 83 17.44 -8.02 -5.41
C GLY A 83 16.89 -6.82 -4.64
N LEU A 84 16.98 -6.82 -3.31
CA LEU A 84 16.62 -5.68 -2.47
C LEU A 84 17.50 -4.47 -2.76
N ARG A 85 18.83 -4.62 -2.77
CA ARG A 85 19.78 -3.55 -3.03
C ARG A 85 19.61 -2.96 -4.44
N ASP A 86 19.40 -3.82 -5.44
CA ASP A 86 19.09 -3.39 -6.80
C ASP A 86 17.83 -2.53 -6.82
N THR A 87 16.77 -2.97 -6.14
CA THR A 87 15.51 -2.23 -6.03
C THR A 87 15.73 -0.84 -5.44
N ILE A 88 16.42 -0.75 -4.30
CA ILE A 88 16.74 0.52 -3.64
C ILE A 88 17.52 1.42 -4.59
N ARG A 89 18.58 0.91 -5.23
CA ARG A 89 19.38 1.67 -6.18
C ARG A 89 18.56 2.21 -7.36
N HIS A 90 17.64 1.41 -7.90
CA HIS A 90 16.78 1.83 -9.00
C HIS A 90 15.77 2.90 -8.57
N LEU A 91 15.20 2.79 -7.37
CA LEU A 91 14.29 3.78 -6.81
C LEU A 91 15.00 5.11 -6.53
N ASP A 92 16.21 5.06 -5.92
CA ASP A 92 17.02 6.23 -5.62
C ASP A 92 17.41 6.98 -6.90
N ALA A 93 17.87 6.25 -7.92
CA ALA A 93 18.20 6.82 -9.22
C ALA A 93 17.00 7.48 -9.91
N ALA A 94 15.78 7.04 -9.60
CA ALA A 94 14.54 7.60 -10.12
C ALA A 94 13.94 8.72 -9.25
N GLY A 95 14.52 9.00 -8.07
CA GLY A 95 13.99 9.95 -7.11
C GLY A 95 12.68 9.49 -6.45
N ILE A 96 12.46 8.17 -6.33
CA ILE A 96 11.31 7.57 -5.67
C ILE A 96 11.74 7.21 -4.24
N ALA A 97 11.11 7.86 -3.26
CA ALA A 97 11.36 7.57 -1.86
C ALA A 97 10.85 6.16 -1.49
N HIS A 98 11.48 5.52 -0.52
CA HIS A 98 11.08 4.17 -0.09
C HIS A 98 11.28 4.00 1.42
N ALA A 99 10.52 3.08 2.03
CA ALA A 99 10.64 2.71 3.43
C ALA A 99 10.28 1.23 3.63
N GLY A 100 10.74 0.64 4.74
CA GLY A 100 10.27 -0.66 5.20
C GLY A 100 11.18 -1.84 4.89
N ALA A 101 12.29 -1.62 4.17
CA ALA A 101 13.34 -2.62 3.99
C ALA A 101 14.70 -1.93 3.84
N GLY A 102 15.78 -2.63 4.14
CA GLY A 102 17.15 -2.09 4.07
C GLY A 102 18.21 -3.13 4.38
N ASP A 103 19.48 -2.69 4.38
CA ASP A 103 20.64 -3.55 4.62
C ASP A 103 20.79 -4.02 6.06
N ASP A 104 20.11 -3.35 6.99
CA ASP A 104 20.06 -3.68 8.40
C ASP A 104 18.73 -3.23 9.03
N SER A 105 18.55 -3.51 10.32
CA SER A 105 17.32 -3.15 11.03
C SER A 105 17.11 -1.63 11.17
N ALA A 106 18.17 -0.84 11.22
CA ALA A 106 18.06 0.62 11.30
C ALA A 106 17.58 1.19 9.95
N ALA A 107 18.17 0.75 8.85
CA ALA A 107 17.77 1.13 7.50
C ALA A 107 16.33 0.65 7.19
N ALA A 108 15.99 -0.59 7.56
CA ALA A 108 14.65 -1.14 7.35
C ALA A 108 13.56 -0.38 8.13
N ALA A 109 13.87 0.09 9.33
CA ALA A 109 12.95 0.84 10.19
C ALA A 109 12.94 2.36 9.90
N ALA A 110 13.86 2.85 9.06
CA ALA A 110 13.96 4.27 8.73
C ALA A 110 12.71 4.74 7.98
N PRO A 111 12.17 5.92 8.34
CA PRO A 111 11.07 6.52 7.61
C PRO A 111 11.53 7.11 6.28
N ALA A 112 10.63 7.19 5.30
CA ALA A 112 10.79 8.05 4.14
C ALA A 112 10.15 9.42 4.39
N ALA A 113 10.73 10.48 3.81
CA ALA A 113 10.15 11.81 3.78
C ALA A 113 9.88 12.22 2.34
N LEU A 114 8.66 12.63 2.06
CA LEU A 114 8.24 13.15 0.77
C LEU A 114 7.91 14.63 0.89
N ARG A 115 8.66 15.47 0.20
CA ARG A 115 8.39 16.90 0.12
C ARG A 115 7.46 17.18 -1.06
N LEU A 116 6.29 17.71 -0.76
CA LEU A 116 5.34 18.27 -1.71
C LEU A 116 5.48 19.80 -1.75
N SER A 117 4.82 20.45 -2.70
CA SER A 117 4.92 21.91 -2.87
C SER A 117 4.55 22.69 -1.61
N SER A 118 3.53 22.25 -0.87
CA SER A 118 2.94 22.96 0.27
C SER A 118 3.16 22.27 1.63
N LEU A 119 3.60 21.00 1.65
CA LEU A 119 3.76 20.24 2.90
C LEU A 119 4.76 19.09 2.75
N GLN A 120 5.21 18.56 3.88
CA GLN A 120 6.02 17.35 3.94
C GLN A 120 5.18 16.19 4.49
N VAL A 121 5.29 15.02 3.84
CA VAL A 121 4.67 13.76 4.28
C VAL A 121 5.75 12.82 4.79
N GLY A 122 5.62 12.33 6.01
CA GLY A 122 6.44 11.25 6.54
C GLY A 122 5.77 9.90 6.29
N VAL A 123 6.54 8.90 5.85
CA VAL A 123 6.04 7.56 5.57
C VAL A 123 6.81 6.54 6.39
N LEU A 124 6.09 5.81 7.22
CA LEU A 124 6.56 4.62 7.93
C LEU A 124 6.06 3.38 7.17
N ALA A 125 6.87 2.33 7.10
CA ALA A 125 6.43 1.07 6.49
C ALA A 125 6.89 -0.13 7.33
N ALA A 126 6.00 -1.13 7.47
CA ALA A 126 6.28 -2.35 8.21
C ALA A 126 5.43 -3.53 7.70
N THR A 127 5.80 -4.75 8.09
CA THR A 127 5.06 -5.97 7.73
C THR A 127 4.98 -6.94 8.91
N ASP A 128 3.85 -7.68 9.00
CA ASP A 128 3.71 -8.84 9.91
C ASP A 128 3.83 -10.18 9.17
N THR A 129 4.17 -10.14 7.89
CA THR A 129 4.27 -11.32 7.04
C THR A 129 5.73 -11.73 6.81
N MET A 130 5.96 -13.03 6.56
CA MET A 130 7.28 -13.58 6.19
C MET A 130 8.39 -13.22 7.20
N SER A 131 8.30 -13.72 8.43
CA SER A 131 9.28 -13.44 9.50
C SER A 131 10.73 -13.81 9.14
N SER A 132 10.94 -14.72 8.16
CA SER A 132 12.27 -15.04 7.62
C SER A 132 12.91 -13.90 6.84
N PHE A 133 12.15 -12.87 6.47
CA PHE A 133 12.64 -11.65 5.82
C PHE A 133 12.96 -10.52 6.81
N ARG A 134 12.81 -10.77 8.12
CA ARG A 134 13.14 -9.78 9.15
C ARG A 134 14.60 -9.35 9.05
N SER A 135 14.82 -8.05 9.03
CA SER A 135 16.15 -7.45 9.11
C SER A 135 16.79 -7.67 10.49
N GLY A 136 18.11 -7.70 10.53
CA GLY A 136 18.92 -7.75 11.76
C GLY A 136 19.95 -6.62 11.79
N ALA A 137 20.82 -6.58 12.81
CA ALA A 137 21.83 -5.54 12.96
C ALA A 137 22.82 -5.44 11.77
N ALA A 138 23.04 -6.54 11.06
CA ALA A 138 23.85 -6.60 9.82
C ALA A 138 23.23 -7.61 8.84
N VAL A 139 21.92 -7.75 8.86
CA VAL A 139 21.16 -8.66 8.00
C VAL A 139 20.14 -7.87 7.21
N PRO A 140 20.28 -7.83 5.88
CA PRO A 140 19.30 -7.20 5.00
C PRO A 140 17.91 -7.80 5.15
N GLY A 141 16.88 -6.96 5.14
CA GLY A 141 15.54 -7.46 5.31
C GLY A 141 14.48 -6.37 5.46
N THR A 142 13.30 -6.81 5.89
CA THR A 142 12.14 -5.95 6.11
C THR A 142 12.06 -5.47 7.55
N ASN A 143 11.40 -4.34 7.75
CA ASN A 143 10.92 -3.88 9.04
C ASN A 143 9.74 -4.76 9.49
N TYR A 144 10.07 -5.93 10.03
CA TYR A 144 9.08 -6.90 10.51
C TYR A 144 8.59 -6.53 11.91
N ILE A 145 7.28 -6.49 12.09
CA ILE A 145 6.63 -6.17 13.37
C ILE A 145 5.61 -7.26 13.75
N ALA A 146 5.32 -7.36 15.04
CA ALA A 146 4.15 -8.09 15.52
C ALA A 146 2.95 -7.13 15.58
N VAL A 147 1.84 -7.49 14.94
CA VAL A 147 0.60 -6.71 14.96
C VAL A 147 -0.28 -7.20 16.10
N GLU A 148 -0.05 -6.65 17.29
CA GLU A 148 -0.74 -6.97 18.55
C GLU A 148 -1.07 -5.67 19.29
N HIS A 149 -2.05 -5.73 20.22
CA HIS A 149 -2.56 -4.55 20.91
C HIS A 149 -1.49 -3.83 21.77
N GLU A 150 -0.55 -4.58 22.37
CA GLU A 150 0.53 -4.05 23.20
C GLU A 150 1.90 -4.29 22.56
N SER A 151 1.98 -4.22 21.25
CA SER A 151 3.21 -4.47 20.51
C SER A 151 4.25 -3.38 20.74
N PRO A 152 5.54 -3.73 20.94
CA PRO A 152 6.65 -2.78 20.90
C PRO A 152 6.70 -1.96 19.60
N ALA A 153 6.08 -2.44 18.53
CA ALA A 153 5.94 -1.71 17.28
C ALA A 153 5.17 -0.40 17.45
N LEU A 154 4.21 -0.33 18.39
CA LEU A 154 3.46 0.90 18.66
C LEU A 154 4.35 2.00 19.26
N GLU A 155 5.38 1.63 20.04
CA GLU A 155 6.36 2.58 20.54
C GLU A 155 7.29 3.07 19.41
N TRP A 156 7.71 2.18 18.51
CA TRP A 156 8.46 2.56 17.32
C TRP A 156 7.65 3.54 16.47
N ILE A 157 6.37 3.27 16.24
CA ILE A 157 5.47 4.17 15.49
C ILE A 157 5.41 5.54 16.18
N ALA A 158 5.18 5.59 17.49
CA ALA A 158 5.07 6.83 18.24
C ALA A 158 6.35 7.68 18.17
N ARG A 159 7.52 7.04 18.39
CA ARG A 159 8.82 7.73 18.33
C ARG A 159 9.12 8.23 16.91
N SER A 160 8.87 7.41 15.92
CA SER A 160 9.12 7.77 14.52
C SER A 160 8.19 8.88 14.03
N ALA A 161 6.89 8.80 14.37
CA ALA A 161 5.93 9.87 14.07
C ALA A 161 6.32 11.19 14.73
N ALA A 162 6.70 11.15 16.02
CA ALA A 162 7.15 12.35 16.73
C ALA A 162 8.45 12.93 16.14
N ALA A 163 9.40 12.10 15.71
CA ALA A 163 10.61 12.55 15.02
C ALA A 163 10.27 13.24 13.69
N LEU A 164 9.47 12.58 12.85
CA LEU A 164 9.04 13.15 11.57
C LEU A 164 8.29 14.48 11.74
N ARG A 165 7.46 14.61 12.79
CA ARG A 165 6.80 15.89 13.12
C ARG A 165 7.78 17.00 13.47
N ARG A 166 8.81 16.68 14.29
CA ARG A 166 9.89 17.64 14.60
C ARG A 166 10.66 18.07 13.36
N ASP A 167 10.83 17.16 12.40
CA ASP A 167 11.50 17.42 11.12
C ASP A 167 10.58 18.08 10.08
N GLY A 168 9.36 18.52 10.49
CA GLY A 168 8.45 19.32 9.67
C GLY A 168 7.40 18.52 8.89
N ALA A 169 7.25 17.22 9.11
CA ALA A 169 6.19 16.47 8.46
C ALA A 169 4.80 16.90 8.95
N ALA A 170 3.98 17.40 8.04
CA ALA A 170 2.60 17.79 8.30
C ALA A 170 1.62 16.61 8.30
N THR A 171 1.97 15.51 7.65
CA THR A 171 1.16 14.29 7.57
C THR A 171 2.05 13.07 7.81
N ILE A 172 1.58 12.09 8.57
CA ILE A 172 2.26 10.81 8.80
C ILE A 172 1.42 9.68 8.23
N VAL A 173 2.01 8.93 7.31
CA VAL A 173 1.42 7.71 6.73
C VAL A 173 2.13 6.49 7.31
N LEU A 174 1.37 5.50 7.75
CA LEU A 174 1.88 4.17 8.12
C LEU A 174 1.39 3.16 7.07
N SER A 175 2.32 2.63 6.28
CA SER A 175 2.05 1.59 5.28
C SER A 175 2.32 0.21 5.89
N LEU A 176 1.31 -0.67 5.88
CA LEU A 176 1.34 -1.98 6.55
C LEU A 176 1.00 -3.10 5.58
N HIS A 177 1.96 -3.97 5.34
CA HIS A 177 1.72 -5.24 4.66
C HIS A 177 1.38 -6.30 5.72
N TRP A 178 0.09 -6.56 5.93
CA TRP A 178 -0.38 -7.26 7.12
C TRP A 178 -1.57 -8.18 6.90
N GLY A 179 -1.61 -9.22 7.69
CA GLY A 179 -2.75 -10.13 7.74
C GLY A 179 -2.75 -11.18 6.62
N PRO A 180 -3.73 -12.06 6.64
CA PRO A 180 -3.82 -13.17 5.71
C PRO A 180 -4.48 -12.79 4.39
N ASN A 181 -4.03 -13.45 3.30
CA ASN A 181 -4.61 -13.33 1.97
C ASN A 181 -6.12 -13.59 1.94
N MET A 182 -6.83 -12.97 1.00
CA MET A 182 -8.22 -13.19 0.63
C MET A 182 -9.23 -13.01 1.79
N ARG A 183 -8.91 -12.16 2.76
CA ARG A 183 -9.82 -11.79 3.85
C ARG A 183 -10.53 -10.48 3.54
N LEU A 184 -11.86 -10.51 3.52
CA LEU A 184 -12.68 -9.33 3.24
C LEU A 184 -12.82 -8.37 4.43
N ARG A 185 -12.56 -8.84 5.64
CA ARG A 185 -12.76 -8.05 6.86
C ARG A 185 -11.51 -8.11 7.75
N PRO A 186 -11.06 -6.97 8.27
CA PRO A 186 -9.96 -6.94 9.22
C PRO A 186 -10.37 -7.66 10.52
N ARG A 187 -9.46 -8.46 11.08
CA ARG A 187 -9.67 -9.06 12.41
C ARG A 187 -9.60 -7.98 13.49
N ALA A 188 -10.19 -8.26 14.66
CA ALA A 188 -10.23 -7.33 15.79
C ALA A 188 -8.84 -6.80 16.17
N ARG A 189 -7.80 -7.65 16.17
CA ARG A 189 -6.42 -7.23 16.49
C ARG A 189 -5.87 -6.18 15.52
N PHE A 190 -6.15 -6.30 14.21
CA PHE A 190 -5.71 -5.32 13.21
C PHE A 190 -6.45 -3.99 13.38
N ARG A 191 -7.74 -4.03 13.72
CA ARG A 191 -8.51 -2.83 14.04
C ARG A 191 -7.94 -2.12 15.27
N ALA A 192 -7.71 -2.85 16.37
CA ALA A 192 -7.14 -2.30 17.59
C ALA A 192 -5.75 -1.70 17.34
N PHE A 193 -4.90 -2.36 16.54
CA PHE A 193 -3.58 -1.86 16.20
C PHE A 193 -3.66 -0.57 15.34
N ALA A 194 -4.54 -0.52 14.35
CA ALA A 194 -4.74 0.66 13.52
C ALA A 194 -5.23 1.86 14.34
N HIS A 195 -6.19 1.65 15.23
CA HIS A 195 -6.67 2.68 16.16
C HIS A 195 -5.51 3.20 17.04
N ALA A 196 -4.76 2.27 17.64
CA ALA A 196 -3.61 2.62 18.47
C ALA A 196 -2.51 3.36 17.70
N ALA A 197 -2.31 3.07 16.40
CA ALA A 197 -1.37 3.80 15.55
C ALA A 197 -1.83 5.24 15.30
N ILE A 198 -3.12 5.44 14.98
CA ILE A 198 -3.71 6.78 14.82
C ILE A 198 -3.57 7.59 16.12
N GLU A 199 -3.87 6.98 17.26
CA GLU A 199 -3.75 7.62 18.58
C GLU A 199 -2.31 8.00 18.94
N ARG A 200 -1.32 7.37 18.29
CA ARG A 200 0.12 7.65 18.44
C ARG A 200 0.70 8.58 17.38
N GLY A 201 -0.15 9.27 16.63
CA GLY A 201 0.30 10.36 15.75
C GLY A 201 0.32 10.05 14.27
N VAL A 202 -0.10 8.86 13.84
CA VAL A 202 -0.35 8.54 12.44
C VAL A 202 -1.63 9.24 11.97
N ASP A 203 -1.64 9.77 10.76
CA ASP A 203 -2.81 10.39 10.14
C ASP A 203 -3.51 9.46 9.15
N ILE A 204 -2.73 8.59 8.48
CA ILE A 204 -3.25 7.66 7.49
C ILE A 204 -2.61 6.29 7.70
N VAL A 205 -3.42 5.24 7.84
CA VAL A 205 -2.99 3.85 7.76
C VAL A 205 -3.30 3.34 6.36
N HIS A 206 -2.27 2.91 5.63
CA HIS A 206 -2.34 2.30 4.30
C HIS A 206 -2.05 0.80 4.44
N GLY A 207 -3.11 -0.01 4.52
CA GLY A 207 -3.02 -1.46 4.62
C GLY A 207 -3.02 -2.13 3.25
N HIS A 208 -2.29 -3.25 3.15
CA HIS A 208 -2.22 -4.13 1.98
C HIS A 208 -1.81 -5.54 2.41
N SER A 209 -1.85 -6.54 1.54
CA SER A 209 -1.55 -7.97 1.70
C SER A 209 -2.74 -8.90 1.43
N ALA A 210 -4.00 -8.49 1.71
CA ALA A 210 -5.14 -9.38 1.52
C ALA A 210 -5.47 -9.64 0.04
N HIS A 211 -4.90 -8.88 -0.90
CA HIS A 211 -5.18 -8.93 -2.35
C HIS A 211 -6.64 -8.64 -2.73
N VAL A 212 -7.46 -8.27 -1.78
CA VAL A 212 -8.84 -7.80 -1.95
C VAL A 212 -9.04 -6.60 -1.04
N PHE A 213 -9.71 -5.56 -1.53
CA PHE A 213 -9.95 -4.41 -0.68
C PHE A 213 -10.84 -4.74 0.51
N GLN A 214 -10.52 -4.15 1.65
CA GLN A 214 -11.29 -4.23 2.88
C GLN A 214 -12.04 -2.92 3.16
N ALA A 215 -12.59 -2.80 4.36
CA ALA A 215 -13.25 -1.60 4.82
C ALA A 215 -12.32 -0.39 4.90
N VAL A 216 -12.91 0.79 4.87
CA VAL A 216 -12.28 2.05 5.27
C VAL A 216 -12.94 2.57 6.54
N GLU A 217 -12.17 3.27 7.37
CA GLU A 217 -12.64 3.86 8.62
C GLU A 217 -12.02 5.23 8.83
N VAL A 218 -12.77 6.11 9.49
CA VAL A 218 -12.24 7.36 10.05
C VAL A 218 -12.24 7.23 11.57
N HIS A 219 -11.06 7.21 12.18
CA HIS A 219 -10.88 7.13 13.62
C HIS A 219 -10.13 8.36 14.12
N ARG A 220 -10.75 9.16 15.02
CA ARG A 220 -10.17 10.39 15.58
C ARG A 220 -9.54 11.31 14.53
N GLY A 221 -10.22 11.52 13.42
CA GLY A 221 -9.75 12.35 12.30
C GLY A 221 -8.69 11.71 11.40
N GLY A 222 -8.16 10.55 11.74
CA GLY A 222 -7.26 9.77 10.89
C GLY A 222 -8.02 8.83 9.96
N VAL A 223 -7.42 8.51 8.82
CA VAL A 223 -7.96 7.60 7.81
C VAL A 223 -7.31 6.23 7.94
N ILE A 224 -8.11 5.18 7.99
CA ILE A 224 -7.64 3.79 7.99
C ILE A 224 -8.18 3.10 6.74
N LEU A 225 -7.28 2.74 5.85
CA LEU A 225 -7.52 1.85 4.73
C LEU A 225 -7.01 0.47 5.17
N TYR A 226 -7.91 -0.44 5.59
CA TYR A 226 -7.49 -1.72 6.15
C TYR A 226 -6.79 -2.62 5.15
N ASP A 227 -7.22 -2.60 3.90
CA ASP A 227 -6.50 -3.17 2.77
C ASP A 227 -6.99 -2.49 1.49
N THR A 228 -6.06 -2.11 0.64
CA THR A 228 -6.36 -1.42 -0.62
C THR A 228 -6.57 -2.37 -1.79
N GLY A 229 -6.30 -3.67 -1.60
CA GLY A 229 -6.41 -4.69 -2.65
C GLY A 229 -5.30 -4.61 -3.68
N ASN A 230 -5.41 -5.45 -4.71
CA ASN A 230 -4.50 -5.42 -5.86
C ASN A 230 -4.71 -4.19 -6.72
N PHE A 231 -3.64 -3.76 -7.42
CA PHE A 231 -3.74 -2.71 -8.42
C PHE A 231 -3.13 -3.16 -9.75
N ILE A 232 -1.82 -3.37 -9.82
CA ILE A 232 -1.17 -4.07 -10.93
C ILE A 232 -0.69 -5.42 -10.42
N ASP A 233 -1.24 -6.49 -10.97
CA ASP A 233 -0.94 -7.87 -10.58
C ASP A 233 -0.86 -8.74 -11.83
N ASP A 234 0.29 -9.35 -12.09
CA ASP A 234 0.53 -10.20 -13.25
C ASP A 234 0.41 -11.72 -12.97
N HIS A 235 -0.11 -12.08 -11.80
CA HIS A 235 -0.41 -13.45 -11.40
C HIS A 235 -1.67 -14.05 -12.03
N TRP A 236 -2.25 -13.35 -12.98
CA TRP A 236 -3.46 -13.75 -13.70
C TRP A 236 -3.49 -15.24 -14.10
N ASN A 237 -2.38 -15.77 -14.61
CA ASN A 237 -2.34 -17.14 -15.09
C ASN A 237 -2.40 -18.20 -13.98
N PHE A 238 -2.07 -17.82 -12.75
CA PHE A 238 -2.00 -18.76 -11.63
C PHE A 238 -3.37 -19.05 -11.02
N TRP A 239 -4.21 -18.04 -10.91
CA TRP A 239 -5.57 -18.19 -10.37
C TRP A 239 -6.51 -18.88 -11.36
N ASN A 240 -6.20 -18.86 -12.67
CA ASN A 240 -6.91 -19.60 -13.70
C ASN A 240 -6.59 -21.12 -13.72
N PHE A 241 -5.52 -21.57 -13.08
CA PHE A 241 -5.28 -22.99 -12.81
C PHE A 241 -6.24 -23.56 -11.73
N GLY A 242 -7.12 -22.73 -11.23
CA GLY A 242 -7.91 -22.93 -10.05
C GLY A 242 -9.21 -23.66 -10.22
N SER A 243 -9.25 -24.87 -10.75
CA SER A 243 -10.26 -25.83 -10.28
C SER A 243 -9.91 -26.45 -8.91
N TYR A 244 -8.70 -26.19 -8.37
CA TYR A 244 -8.24 -26.74 -7.09
C TYR A 244 -8.58 -25.89 -5.87
N TRP A 245 -8.89 -24.59 -6.03
CA TRP A 245 -9.27 -23.74 -4.94
C TRP A 245 -10.64 -23.13 -5.25
N ASN A 246 -11.72 -23.79 -4.80
CA ASN A 246 -13.05 -23.21 -4.73
C ASN A 246 -13.05 -22.00 -3.77
N PHE A 247 -12.25 -20.97 -4.06
CA PHE A 247 -12.37 -19.71 -3.36
C PHE A 247 -13.61 -18.98 -3.86
N PRO A 248 -14.56 -18.66 -2.97
CA PRO A 248 -15.80 -17.97 -3.33
C PRO A 248 -15.57 -16.50 -3.72
N PHE A 249 -14.32 -16.11 -3.94
CA PHE A 249 -13.93 -14.73 -4.20
C PHE A 249 -13.82 -14.47 -5.71
N ARG A 250 -14.96 -14.36 -6.31
CA ARG A 250 -15.10 -13.61 -7.55
C ARG A 250 -14.75 -12.16 -7.24
N HIS A 251 -13.83 -11.53 -7.99
CA HIS A 251 -13.51 -10.09 -7.94
C HIS A 251 -12.30 -9.69 -7.07
N ASP A 252 -11.18 -10.38 -7.19
CA ASP A 252 -9.85 -9.90 -6.86
C ASP A 252 -9.31 -8.87 -7.90
N ASP A 253 -10.04 -8.72 -8.99
CA ASP A 253 -9.88 -7.70 -10.04
C ASP A 253 -10.59 -6.36 -9.71
N TRP A 254 -11.28 -6.28 -8.57
CA TRP A 254 -11.92 -5.05 -8.10
C TRP A 254 -11.05 -4.30 -7.10
N SER A 255 -10.88 -3.01 -7.31
CA SER A 255 -10.11 -2.16 -6.43
C SER A 255 -10.61 -0.71 -6.48
N PHE A 256 -9.83 0.20 -5.88
CA PHE A 256 -10.08 1.63 -5.90
C PHE A 256 -8.78 2.41 -6.07
N VAL A 257 -8.85 3.58 -6.68
CA VAL A 257 -7.91 4.65 -6.36
C VAL A 257 -8.42 5.34 -5.10
N PHE A 258 -7.64 5.32 -4.04
CA PHE A 258 -7.92 6.02 -2.79
C PHE A 258 -7.22 7.38 -2.81
N LEU A 259 -7.98 8.46 -2.75
CA LEU A 259 -7.48 9.83 -2.74
C LEU A 259 -7.81 10.46 -1.38
N VAL A 260 -6.79 10.88 -0.65
CA VAL A 260 -6.96 11.59 0.62
C VAL A 260 -6.64 13.06 0.39
N ASP A 261 -7.67 13.90 0.46
CA ASP A 261 -7.50 15.35 0.39
C ASP A 261 -7.05 15.87 1.77
N LEU A 262 -5.95 16.61 1.78
CA LEU A 262 -5.34 17.17 2.99
C LEU A 262 -5.55 18.67 3.06
N GLU A 263 -5.87 19.18 4.25
CA GLU A 263 -5.88 20.60 4.56
C GLU A 263 -4.97 20.86 5.76
N ALA A 264 -3.99 21.72 5.61
CA ALA A 264 -2.95 21.95 6.61
C ALA A 264 -2.31 20.65 7.14
N GLY A 265 -2.14 19.66 6.25
CA GLY A 265 -1.57 18.35 6.57
C GLY A 265 -2.50 17.36 7.27
N ARG A 266 -3.79 17.70 7.43
CA ARG A 266 -4.79 16.80 8.04
C ARG A 266 -5.76 16.26 7.01
N PRO A 267 -6.13 14.96 7.09
CA PRO A 267 -7.18 14.41 6.23
C PRO A 267 -8.50 15.18 6.38
N ARG A 268 -9.12 15.57 5.25
CA ARG A 268 -10.41 16.24 5.22
C ARG A 268 -11.45 15.49 4.39
N ARG A 269 -10.98 14.72 3.43
CA ARG A 269 -11.86 13.94 2.59
C ARG A 269 -11.12 12.70 2.11
N LEU A 270 -11.78 11.56 2.16
CA LEU A 270 -11.38 10.36 1.44
C LEU A 270 -12.29 10.22 0.22
N ARG A 271 -11.72 10.20 -0.98
CA ARG A 271 -12.40 9.84 -2.23
C ARG A 271 -11.94 8.46 -2.69
N MET A 272 -12.85 7.68 -3.21
CA MET A 272 -12.59 6.31 -3.64
C MET A 272 -13.18 6.12 -5.03
N ILE A 273 -12.33 6.02 -6.04
CA ILE A 273 -12.71 5.83 -7.44
C ILE A 273 -12.64 4.35 -7.75
N PRO A 274 -13.79 3.68 -8.04
CA PRO A 274 -13.80 2.25 -8.34
C PRO A 274 -13.03 1.95 -9.63
N VAL A 275 -12.19 0.89 -9.58
CA VAL A 275 -11.41 0.44 -10.72
C VAL A 275 -11.52 -1.07 -10.92
N GLN A 276 -11.37 -1.50 -12.17
CA GLN A 276 -11.15 -2.88 -12.56
C GLN A 276 -9.69 -3.04 -12.96
N THR A 277 -8.99 -3.92 -12.28
CA THR A 277 -7.54 -4.10 -12.45
C THR A 277 -7.21 -5.06 -13.60
N ARG A 278 -8.21 -5.78 -14.10
CA ARG A 278 -8.09 -6.74 -15.22
C ARG A 278 -9.36 -6.77 -16.07
N PRO A 279 -9.28 -7.15 -17.36
CA PRO A 279 -8.05 -7.30 -18.13
C PRO A 279 -7.33 -5.97 -18.32
N TRP A 280 -5.99 -6.01 -18.50
CA TRP A 280 -5.22 -4.80 -18.78
C TRP A 280 -5.58 -4.15 -20.12
N PRO A 281 -5.39 -2.81 -20.24
CA PRO A 281 -4.95 -1.87 -19.21
C PRO A 281 -6.00 -1.68 -18.10
N LEU A 282 -5.57 -1.11 -16.96
CA LEU A 282 -6.46 -0.70 -15.86
C LEU A 282 -7.60 0.18 -16.37
N ARG A 283 -8.77 0.07 -15.76
CA ARG A 283 -9.94 0.87 -16.14
C ARG A 283 -10.69 1.39 -14.94
N ARG A 284 -11.17 2.60 -15.03
CA ARG A 284 -12.20 3.09 -14.12
C ARG A 284 -13.46 2.24 -14.30
N ALA A 285 -14.02 1.74 -13.23
CA ALA A 285 -15.23 0.93 -13.30
C ALA A 285 -16.42 1.81 -13.67
N THR A 286 -17.27 1.33 -14.58
CA THR A 286 -18.48 2.02 -15.03
C THR A 286 -19.71 1.13 -14.91
N GLY A 287 -20.90 1.70 -14.99
CA GLY A 287 -22.18 0.97 -15.02
C GLY A 287 -22.33 0.00 -13.85
N ALA A 288 -22.75 -1.23 -14.16
CA ALA A 288 -23.03 -2.26 -13.14
C ALA A 288 -21.80 -2.67 -12.31
N ALA A 289 -20.59 -2.65 -12.89
CA ALA A 289 -19.35 -2.95 -12.20
C ALA A 289 -19.05 -1.88 -11.14
N CYS A 290 -19.12 -0.60 -11.51
CA CYS A 290 -18.94 0.52 -10.58
C CYS A 290 -19.90 0.42 -9.40
N GLU A 291 -21.18 0.15 -9.67
CA GLU A 291 -22.22 0.02 -8.67
C GLU A 291 -21.97 -1.17 -7.73
N ALA A 292 -21.51 -2.31 -8.26
CA ALA A 292 -21.22 -3.48 -7.46
C ALA A 292 -20.00 -3.30 -6.54
N ILE A 293 -18.92 -2.69 -7.06
CA ILE A 293 -17.70 -2.36 -6.31
C ILE A 293 -18.05 -1.39 -5.18
N ALA A 294 -18.80 -0.34 -5.49
CA ALA A 294 -19.22 0.68 -4.54
C ALA A 294 -20.09 0.07 -3.41
N ARG A 295 -21.11 -0.72 -3.75
CA ARG A 295 -21.95 -1.42 -2.75
C ARG A 295 -21.13 -2.34 -1.84
N ARG A 296 -20.11 -3.03 -2.38
CA ARG A 296 -19.23 -3.86 -1.57
C ARG A 296 -18.46 -3.02 -0.55
N MET A 297 -17.90 -1.88 -0.94
CA MET A 297 -17.20 -0.96 -0.03
C MET A 297 -18.13 -0.43 1.06
N GLU A 298 -19.32 0.03 0.70
CA GLU A 298 -20.34 0.48 1.65
C GLU A 298 -20.69 -0.61 2.67
N LYS A 299 -20.94 -1.85 2.21
CA LYS A 299 -21.24 -3.00 3.07
C LYS A 299 -20.09 -3.36 4.01
N LEU A 300 -18.84 -3.30 3.53
CA LEU A 300 -17.67 -3.60 4.34
C LEU A 300 -17.45 -2.54 5.42
N SER A 301 -17.68 -1.28 5.08
CA SER A 301 -17.41 -0.12 5.96
C SER A 301 -18.59 0.26 6.86
N ALA A 302 -19.77 -0.32 6.67
CA ALA A 302 -20.98 0.02 7.44
C ALA A 302 -20.82 -0.14 8.97
N ALA A 303 -19.93 -1.05 9.42
CA ALA A 303 -19.67 -1.29 10.83
C ALA A 303 -18.83 -0.18 11.52
N PHE A 304 -18.28 0.79 10.75
CA PHE A 304 -17.38 1.81 11.26
C PHE A 304 -18.04 3.20 11.39
N GLY A 305 -19.37 3.26 11.27
CA GLY A 305 -20.21 4.38 11.70
C GLY A 305 -20.19 5.65 10.84
N ARG A 306 -19.23 5.83 9.94
CA ARG A 306 -19.21 7.00 9.04
C ARG A 306 -19.98 6.72 7.76
N PRO A 307 -20.89 7.62 7.36
CA PRO A 307 -21.60 7.45 6.10
C PRO A 307 -20.63 7.63 4.91
N ILE A 308 -20.65 6.66 4.02
CA ILE A 308 -20.07 6.80 2.69
C ILE A 308 -21.12 7.45 1.80
N THR A 309 -20.76 8.55 1.13
CA THR A 309 -21.63 9.23 0.18
C THR A 309 -21.25 8.86 -1.25
N ARG A 310 -22.26 8.79 -2.11
CA ARG A 310 -22.04 8.67 -3.55
C ARG A 310 -21.58 10.01 -4.10
N ALA A 311 -20.55 10.00 -4.95
CA ALA A 311 -19.98 11.14 -5.63
C ALA A 311 -19.95 10.87 -7.14
N GLU A 312 -19.74 11.88 -7.96
CA GLU A 312 -19.73 11.78 -9.42
C GLU A 312 -18.75 10.70 -9.92
N GLU A 313 -17.56 10.62 -9.30
CA GLU A 313 -16.53 9.66 -9.70
C GLU A 313 -16.42 8.44 -8.79
N GLY A 314 -17.40 8.16 -7.92
CA GLY A 314 -17.38 7.00 -7.03
C GLY A 314 -17.92 7.28 -5.63
N LEU A 315 -17.11 7.11 -4.61
CA LEU A 315 -17.49 7.21 -3.20
C LEU A 315 -16.66 8.26 -2.47
N ALA A 316 -17.24 8.87 -1.43
CA ALA A 316 -16.52 9.82 -0.57
C ALA A 316 -16.92 9.70 0.89
N ILE A 317 -15.97 10.04 1.78
CA ILE A 317 -16.19 10.27 3.21
C ILE A 317 -15.67 11.67 3.54
N ALA A 318 -16.52 12.52 4.08
CA ALA A 318 -16.09 13.79 4.65
C ALA A 318 -15.53 13.58 6.06
N ILE A 319 -14.41 14.23 6.36
CA ILE A 319 -13.73 14.16 7.66
C ILE A 319 -13.82 15.53 8.30
N ALA A 320 -14.67 15.67 9.30
CA ALA A 320 -14.92 16.97 9.95
C ALA A 320 -13.72 17.39 10.80
N ALA A 321 -13.45 18.70 10.85
CA ALA A 321 -12.41 19.27 11.70
C ALA A 321 -12.61 18.96 13.20
N ALA A 322 -13.87 18.84 13.64
CA ALA A 322 -14.23 18.48 15.02
C ALA A 322 -13.88 17.04 15.43
N ASP A 323 -13.49 16.18 14.46
CA ASP A 323 -13.00 14.83 14.74
C ASP A 323 -11.55 14.81 15.24
N GLU A 324 -10.93 15.99 15.34
CA GLU A 324 -9.58 16.14 15.82
C GLU A 324 -9.55 15.85 17.33
N ARG A 325 -9.08 14.67 17.64
CA ARG A 325 -8.56 14.17 18.92
C ARG A 325 -9.11 14.87 20.20
N ARG A 326 -10.23 14.43 20.67
CA ARG A 326 -10.54 14.47 22.10
C ARG A 326 -10.02 13.23 22.80
#